data_c041c419a41aac703e2c3879954d2dfa
#
_entry.id   c041c419a41aac703e2c3879954d2dfa
#
_cell.length_a   1.000
_cell.length_b   1.000
_cell.length_c   1.000
_cell.angle_alpha   90.00
_cell.angle_beta   90.00
_cell.angle_gamma   90.00
#
_symmetry.space_group_name_H-M   'P 1'
#
loop_
_entity.id
_entity.type
_entity.pdbx_description
1 polymer ?
#
loop_
_entity_poly.entity_id
_entity_poly.type
_entity_poly.pdbx_seq_one_letter_code
_entity_poly.pdbx_strand_id
1 'polypeptide(L)'
;MNIEQKMRASLGDLTRAERQAATHILSHFPMSALGSITTLARAAEVSSPTIVRLVQKLGFRGYSDYQAALRAEVERLLVAPLSLPEGAREPQAHPLQSFAAQVVANIEATIGQIPAQDFNGAAAMLADPSRKVAVMGGRLTHAHADYMATLLRVIRPDVTYLADHLTDWQQALLDMRAGDVVVIFDIRRYETNAVHLAELAAGQGAEVILITDRWLSPAAAHARHSLPCRIEMPATWDSTATLMVVVEALLAQVQGHLPDQVQERLNQLEDIFARTRVFGAPRMGGRG
;
A
#
# COMPACT_ATOMS: atom_id res chain seq x y z
N MET A 1 -22.29 13.72 -0.75
CA MET A 1 -20.97 14.24 -0.33
C MET A 1 -20.49 13.34 0.80
N ASN A 2 -19.33 12.70 0.64
CA ASN A 2 -18.77 11.82 1.66
C ASN A 2 -18.13 12.62 2.82
N ILE A 3 -17.75 11.95 3.91
CA ILE A 3 -17.22 12.61 5.12
C ILE A 3 -15.92 13.37 4.82
N GLU A 4 -15.03 12.82 4.01
CA GLU A 4 -13.80 13.50 3.59
C GLU A 4 -14.11 14.79 2.81
N GLN A 5 -15.02 14.73 1.85
CA GLN A 5 -15.43 15.90 1.06
C GLN A 5 -16.07 16.98 1.94
N LYS A 6 -16.93 16.59 2.90
CA LYS A 6 -17.50 17.51 3.88
C LYS A 6 -16.42 18.21 4.70
N MET A 7 -15.44 17.45 5.18
CA MET A 7 -14.34 17.99 5.96
C MET A 7 -13.46 18.96 5.15
N ARG A 8 -13.12 18.61 3.91
CA ARG A 8 -12.37 19.49 3.00
C ARG A 8 -13.12 20.78 2.70
N ALA A 9 -14.43 20.69 2.44
CA ALA A 9 -15.25 21.87 2.16
C ALA A 9 -15.38 22.81 3.37
N SER A 10 -15.32 22.28 4.59
CA SER A 10 -15.45 23.08 5.82
C SER A 10 -14.17 23.75 6.29
N LEU A 11 -12.99 23.47 5.70
CA LEU A 11 -11.69 23.96 6.19
C LEU A 11 -11.62 25.49 6.33
N GLY A 12 -12.35 26.24 5.48
CA GLY A 12 -12.41 27.69 5.51
C GLY A 12 -13.07 28.23 6.79
N ASP A 13 -14.08 27.51 7.32
CA ASP A 13 -14.91 27.94 8.44
C ASP A 13 -14.43 27.45 9.81
N LEU A 14 -13.28 26.73 9.83
CA LEU A 14 -12.73 26.15 11.04
C LEU A 14 -11.79 27.13 11.77
N THR A 15 -11.86 27.12 13.10
CA THR A 15 -10.84 27.76 13.94
C THR A 15 -9.46 27.11 13.73
N ARG A 16 -8.39 27.79 14.16
CA ARG A 16 -7.01 27.27 14.01
C ARG A 16 -6.86 25.84 14.56
N ALA A 17 -7.35 25.59 15.76
CA ALA A 17 -7.24 24.26 16.40
C ALA A 17 -8.12 23.20 15.72
N GLU A 18 -9.34 23.58 15.28
CA GLU A 18 -10.21 22.67 14.52
C GLU A 18 -9.62 22.36 13.16
N ARG A 19 -9.02 23.34 12.49
CA ARG A 19 -8.33 23.16 11.20
C ARG A 19 -7.11 22.24 11.35
N GLN A 20 -6.34 22.38 12.42
CA GLN A 20 -5.23 21.49 12.75
C GLN A 20 -5.73 20.05 12.91
N ALA A 21 -6.81 19.85 13.65
CA ALA A 21 -7.44 18.53 13.80
C ALA A 21 -7.94 17.98 12.46
N ALA A 22 -8.65 18.80 11.67
CA ALA A 22 -9.17 18.39 10.36
C ALA A 22 -8.04 18.03 9.39
N THR A 23 -6.94 18.79 9.36
CA THR A 23 -5.77 18.52 8.54
C THR A 23 -5.13 17.19 8.93
N HIS A 24 -4.96 16.94 10.25
CA HIS A 24 -4.43 15.67 10.74
C HIS A 24 -5.34 14.50 10.34
N ILE A 25 -6.66 14.63 10.50
CA ILE A 25 -7.61 13.61 10.09
C ILE A 25 -7.51 13.36 8.58
N LEU A 26 -7.48 14.41 7.76
CA LEU A 26 -7.43 14.30 6.30
C LEU A 26 -6.14 13.66 5.78
N SER A 27 -5.01 13.92 6.43
CA SER A 27 -3.73 13.32 6.05
C SER A 27 -3.63 11.83 6.38
N HIS A 28 -4.37 11.36 7.39
CA HIS A 28 -4.39 9.97 7.85
C HIS A 28 -5.79 9.34 7.75
N PHE A 29 -6.64 9.90 6.85
CA PHE A 29 -8.02 9.45 6.68
C PHE A 29 -8.10 8.07 6.02
N PRO A 30 -8.99 7.18 6.49
CA PRO A 30 -9.93 7.35 7.60
C PRO A 30 -9.39 6.86 8.97
N MET A 31 -8.22 6.25 9.00
CA MET A 31 -7.74 5.46 10.15
C MET A 31 -7.55 6.26 11.43
N SER A 32 -6.99 7.48 11.34
CA SER A 32 -6.81 8.34 12.51
C SER A 32 -8.11 8.64 13.25
N ALA A 33 -9.23 8.62 12.53
CA ALA A 33 -10.55 8.93 13.07
C ALA A 33 -11.35 7.70 13.54
N LEU A 34 -10.85 6.48 13.31
CA LEU A 34 -11.47 5.25 13.80
C LEU A 34 -11.05 4.87 15.22
N GLY A 35 -9.98 5.47 15.72
CA GLY A 35 -9.48 5.28 17.09
C GLY A 35 -10.25 6.07 18.15
N SER A 36 -9.80 6.02 19.42
CA SER A 36 -10.43 6.79 20.49
C SER A 36 -10.24 8.31 20.28
N ILE A 37 -11.20 9.11 20.74
CA ILE A 37 -11.09 10.57 20.69
C ILE A 37 -9.84 11.09 21.38
N THR A 38 -9.40 10.43 22.45
CA THR A 38 -8.20 10.80 23.22
C THR A 38 -6.93 10.55 22.41
N THR A 39 -6.87 9.42 21.70
CA THR A 39 -5.77 9.07 20.81
C THR A 39 -5.66 10.06 19.66
N LEU A 40 -6.81 10.34 19.01
CA LEU A 40 -6.89 11.31 17.91
C LEU A 40 -6.49 12.72 18.37
N ALA A 41 -7.00 13.17 19.51
CA ALA A 41 -6.71 14.50 20.05
C ALA A 41 -5.21 14.66 20.35
N ARG A 42 -4.57 13.63 20.90
CA ARG A 42 -3.12 13.61 21.16
C ARG A 42 -2.32 13.66 19.87
N ALA A 43 -2.68 12.84 18.87
CA ALA A 43 -1.99 12.77 17.60
C ALA A 43 -2.12 14.07 16.78
N ALA A 44 -3.27 14.73 16.89
CA ALA A 44 -3.52 16.03 16.24
C ALA A 44 -3.03 17.24 17.07
N GLU A 45 -2.44 17.00 18.28
CA GLU A 45 -1.97 18.04 19.21
C GLU A 45 -3.06 19.07 19.57
N VAL A 46 -4.29 18.57 19.79
CA VAL A 46 -5.44 19.39 20.18
C VAL A 46 -6.16 18.76 21.38
N SER A 47 -7.13 19.47 21.95
CA SER A 47 -7.98 18.91 23.04
C SER A 47 -9.12 18.06 22.49
N SER A 48 -9.57 17.02 23.26
CA SER A 48 -10.76 16.24 22.90
C SER A 48 -12.01 17.10 22.66
N PRO A 49 -12.31 18.15 23.45
CA PRO A 49 -13.38 19.10 23.12
C PRO A 49 -13.25 19.79 21.76
N THR A 50 -12.03 20.01 21.26
CA THR A 50 -11.79 20.56 19.92
C THR A 50 -12.25 19.57 18.83
N ILE A 51 -11.96 18.29 19.01
CA ILE A 51 -12.43 17.23 18.11
C ILE A 51 -13.97 17.16 18.12
N VAL A 52 -14.60 17.24 19.30
CA VAL A 52 -16.07 17.24 19.41
C VAL A 52 -16.68 18.41 18.64
N ARG A 53 -16.14 19.63 18.81
CA ARG A 53 -16.62 20.83 18.08
C ARG A 53 -16.44 20.69 16.57
N LEU A 54 -15.30 20.15 16.13
CA LEU A 54 -15.06 19.87 14.71
C LEU A 54 -16.13 18.96 14.12
N VAL A 55 -16.38 17.79 14.73
CA VAL A 55 -17.36 16.83 14.19
C VAL A 55 -18.80 17.37 14.26
N GLN A 56 -19.13 18.22 15.25
CA GLN A 56 -20.43 18.91 15.33
C GLN A 56 -20.59 19.91 14.19
N LYS A 57 -19.56 20.66 13.83
CA LYS A 57 -19.56 21.55 12.65
C LYS A 57 -19.76 20.77 11.34
N LEU A 58 -19.31 19.52 11.28
CA LEU A 58 -19.56 18.63 10.13
C LEU A 58 -20.97 18.05 10.11
N GLY A 59 -21.81 18.37 11.12
CA GLY A 59 -23.20 17.94 11.20
C GLY A 59 -23.43 16.65 11.99
N PHE A 60 -22.45 16.15 12.73
CA PHE A 60 -22.59 14.99 13.59
C PHE A 60 -22.97 15.40 15.03
N ARG A 61 -23.73 14.57 15.74
CA ARG A 61 -24.14 14.83 17.13
C ARG A 61 -22.96 14.78 18.11
N GLY A 62 -21.90 14.07 17.77
CA GLY A 62 -20.67 13.93 18.56
C GLY A 62 -19.70 12.94 17.91
N TYR A 63 -18.59 12.66 18.61
CA TYR A 63 -17.52 11.83 18.06
C TYR A 63 -17.95 10.38 17.76
N SER A 64 -18.77 9.77 18.62
CA SER A 64 -19.30 8.42 18.39
C SER A 64 -20.21 8.34 17.16
N ASP A 65 -21.05 9.36 16.93
CA ASP A 65 -21.91 9.45 15.76
C ASP A 65 -21.09 9.63 14.46
N TYR A 66 -20.06 10.47 14.53
CA TYR A 66 -19.08 10.62 13.47
C TYR A 66 -18.34 9.30 13.15
N GLN A 67 -17.88 8.59 14.18
CA GLN A 67 -17.21 7.30 13.98
C GLN A 67 -18.14 6.24 13.40
N ALA A 68 -19.39 6.16 13.86
CA ALA A 68 -20.36 5.23 13.32
C ALA A 68 -20.64 5.51 11.83
N ALA A 69 -20.81 6.78 11.47
CA ALA A 69 -20.98 7.19 10.07
C ALA A 69 -19.75 6.88 9.22
N LEU A 70 -18.56 7.13 9.76
CA LEU A 70 -17.29 6.83 9.08
C LEU A 70 -17.12 5.33 8.86
N ARG A 71 -17.38 4.51 9.87
CA ARG A 71 -17.34 3.04 9.74
C ARG A 71 -18.31 2.54 8.66
N ALA A 72 -19.54 3.01 8.68
CA ALA A 72 -20.54 2.65 7.68
C ALA A 72 -20.15 3.12 6.26
N GLU A 73 -19.44 4.24 6.13
CA GLU A 73 -18.90 4.71 4.85
C GLU A 73 -17.76 3.81 4.37
N VAL A 74 -16.83 3.48 5.26
CA VAL A 74 -15.71 2.56 4.97
C VAL A 74 -16.24 1.17 4.62
N GLU A 75 -17.15 0.60 5.39
CA GLU A 75 -17.78 -0.69 5.11
C GLU A 75 -18.45 -0.70 3.74
N ARG A 76 -19.21 0.34 3.41
CA ARG A 76 -19.82 0.46 2.07
C ARG A 76 -18.77 0.50 0.97
N LEU A 77 -17.69 1.21 1.15
CA LEU A 77 -16.58 1.28 0.17
C LEU A 77 -15.85 -0.05 0.03
N LEU A 78 -15.72 -0.82 1.10
CA LEU A 78 -15.07 -2.13 1.10
C LEU A 78 -15.95 -3.24 0.51
N VAL A 79 -17.27 -3.17 0.73
CA VAL A 79 -18.24 -4.20 0.35
C VAL A 79 -18.98 -3.86 -0.95
N ALA A 80 -19.02 -2.56 -1.35
CA ALA A 80 -19.77 -2.14 -2.53
C ALA A 80 -19.38 -2.98 -3.75
N PRO A 81 -20.37 -3.58 -4.45
CA PRO A 81 -20.13 -4.08 -5.79
C PRO A 81 -19.61 -2.92 -6.64
N LEU A 82 -18.78 -3.25 -7.63
CA LEU A 82 -18.24 -2.34 -8.60
C LEU A 82 -19.39 -1.53 -9.24
N SER A 83 -19.77 -0.45 -8.61
CA SER A 83 -20.81 0.45 -9.12
C SER A 83 -20.15 1.66 -9.77
N LEU A 84 -20.54 1.92 -11.00
CA LEU A 84 -20.12 3.13 -11.71
C LEU A 84 -20.61 4.35 -10.92
N PRO A 85 -19.77 5.35 -10.66
CA PRO A 85 -20.24 6.63 -10.16
C PRO A 85 -21.20 7.24 -11.18
N GLU A 86 -22.42 7.55 -10.77
CA GLU A 86 -23.35 8.31 -11.61
C GLU A 86 -22.74 9.70 -11.87
N GLY A 87 -22.50 10.03 -13.13
CA GLY A 87 -22.15 11.39 -13.56
C GLY A 87 -20.72 11.66 -14.02
N ALA A 88 -19.83 10.69 -14.09
CA ALA A 88 -18.45 10.93 -14.51
C ALA A 88 -18.22 10.78 -16.03
N ARG A 89 -18.98 11.51 -16.85
CA ARG A 89 -18.66 11.68 -18.27
C ARG A 89 -18.52 13.17 -18.57
N GLU A 90 -17.31 13.67 -18.49
CA GLU A 90 -16.98 14.87 -19.27
C GLU A 90 -16.81 14.47 -20.75
N PRO A 91 -17.58 15.05 -21.69
CA PRO A 91 -17.66 14.59 -23.08
C PRO A 91 -16.43 14.90 -23.96
N GLN A 92 -15.39 15.53 -23.43
CA GLN A 92 -14.35 16.14 -24.30
C GLN A 92 -12.92 15.62 -24.11
N ALA A 93 -12.61 14.82 -23.08
CA ALA A 93 -11.23 14.31 -22.91
C ALA A 93 -11.09 12.90 -23.48
N HIS A 94 -9.94 12.62 -24.11
CA HIS A 94 -9.60 11.26 -24.55
C HIS A 94 -9.58 10.32 -23.32
N PRO A 95 -10.27 9.16 -23.37
CA PRO A 95 -10.40 8.28 -22.18
C PRO A 95 -9.06 7.90 -21.53
N LEU A 96 -8.02 7.65 -22.34
CA LEU A 96 -6.67 7.35 -21.86
C LEU A 96 -6.06 8.54 -21.11
N GLN A 97 -6.28 9.78 -21.60
CA GLN A 97 -5.74 10.98 -20.95
C GLN A 97 -6.42 11.21 -19.60
N SER A 98 -7.74 11.07 -19.53
CA SER A 98 -8.49 11.19 -18.26
C SER A 98 -8.07 10.11 -17.24
N PHE A 99 -7.90 8.87 -17.71
CA PHE A 99 -7.39 7.78 -16.88
C PHE A 99 -5.98 8.08 -16.36
N ALA A 100 -5.06 8.47 -17.25
CA ALA A 100 -3.69 8.79 -16.88
C ALA A 100 -3.60 9.96 -15.91
N ALA A 101 -4.38 11.02 -16.10
CA ALA A 101 -4.43 12.16 -15.19
C ALA A 101 -4.84 11.74 -13.75
N GLN A 102 -5.84 10.85 -13.63
CA GLN A 102 -6.23 10.32 -12.31
C GLN A 102 -5.15 9.43 -11.70
N VAL A 103 -4.48 8.59 -12.50
CA VAL A 103 -3.35 7.77 -12.02
C VAL A 103 -2.21 8.66 -11.51
N VAL A 104 -1.85 9.73 -12.24
CA VAL A 104 -0.83 10.70 -11.81
C VAL A 104 -1.22 11.33 -10.47
N ALA A 105 -2.47 11.81 -10.33
CA ALA A 105 -2.96 12.37 -9.07
C ALA A 105 -2.90 11.36 -7.91
N ASN A 106 -3.21 10.08 -8.17
CA ASN A 106 -3.09 9.01 -7.17
C ASN A 106 -1.62 8.75 -6.78
N ILE A 107 -0.69 8.80 -7.72
CA ILE A 107 0.76 8.67 -7.45
C ILE A 107 1.23 9.81 -6.55
N GLU A 108 0.93 11.05 -6.90
CA GLU A 108 1.30 12.23 -6.10
C GLU A 108 0.74 12.16 -4.67
N ALA A 109 -0.54 11.79 -4.55
CA ALA A 109 -1.19 11.63 -3.25
C ALA A 109 -0.57 10.48 -2.43
N THR A 110 -0.14 9.39 -3.06
CA THR A 110 0.54 8.27 -2.41
C THR A 110 1.91 8.68 -1.90
N ILE A 111 2.71 9.37 -2.70
CA ILE A 111 4.03 9.89 -2.29
C ILE A 111 3.89 10.80 -1.07
N GLY A 112 2.88 11.68 -1.05
CA GLY A 112 2.62 12.57 0.08
C GLY A 112 2.08 11.86 1.34
N GLN A 113 1.58 10.63 1.21
CA GLN A 113 0.96 9.87 2.29
C GLN A 113 1.90 8.86 2.95
N ILE A 114 2.85 8.29 2.21
CA ILE A 114 3.81 7.32 2.75
C ILE A 114 4.91 8.06 3.54
N PRO A 115 5.07 7.80 4.86
CA PRO A 115 6.16 8.38 5.62
C PRO A 115 7.52 7.89 5.09
N ALA A 116 8.47 8.80 4.90
CA ALA A 116 9.81 8.45 4.43
C ALA A 116 10.50 7.40 5.34
N GLN A 117 10.21 7.44 6.65
CA GLN A 117 10.73 6.46 7.60
C GLN A 117 10.23 5.05 7.31
N ASP A 118 8.94 4.87 6.96
CA ASP A 118 8.38 3.56 6.66
C ASP A 118 8.91 3.02 5.33
N PHE A 119 8.99 3.87 4.31
CA PHE A 119 9.57 3.50 3.02
C PHE A 119 11.03 3.08 3.15
N ASN A 120 11.86 3.90 3.79
CA ASN A 120 13.28 3.62 3.98
C ASN A 120 13.51 2.41 4.90
N GLY A 121 12.70 2.25 5.95
CA GLY A 121 12.75 1.09 6.84
C GLY A 121 12.41 -0.21 6.12
N ALA A 122 11.37 -0.21 5.30
CA ALA A 122 11.01 -1.35 4.46
C ALA A 122 12.14 -1.70 3.47
N ALA A 123 12.70 -0.71 2.78
CA ALA A 123 13.82 -0.92 1.86
C ALA A 123 15.06 -1.49 2.56
N ALA A 124 15.42 -0.98 3.73
CA ALA A 124 16.54 -1.46 4.51
C ALA A 124 16.35 -2.92 4.97
N MET A 125 15.14 -3.30 5.40
CA MET A 125 14.83 -4.69 5.76
C MET A 125 14.94 -5.63 4.56
N LEU A 126 14.43 -5.21 3.41
CA LEU A 126 14.51 -5.99 2.17
C LEU A 126 15.95 -6.11 1.65
N ALA A 127 16.80 -5.14 1.93
CA ALA A 127 18.21 -5.16 1.54
C ALA A 127 19.09 -6.00 2.47
N ASP A 128 18.63 -6.37 3.67
CA ASP A 128 19.43 -7.15 4.63
C ASP A 128 19.57 -8.61 4.17
N PRO A 129 20.76 -9.06 3.73
CA PRO A 129 20.96 -10.40 3.17
C PRO A 129 20.84 -11.52 4.22
N SER A 130 20.87 -11.20 5.50
CA SER A 130 20.71 -12.17 6.59
C SER A 130 19.26 -12.62 6.81
N ARG A 131 18.29 -11.88 6.25
CA ARG A 131 16.85 -12.12 6.38
C ARG A 131 16.32 -12.87 5.17
N LYS A 132 15.48 -13.86 5.37
CA LYS A 132 14.65 -14.41 4.29
C LYS A 132 13.49 -13.47 4.01
N VAL A 133 13.06 -13.42 2.75
CA VAL A 133 11.92 -12.60 2.33
C VAL A 133 10.85 -13.50 1.71
N ALA A 134 9.65 -13.47 2.26
CA ALA A 134 8.47 -14.07 1.66
C ALA A 134 7.56 -12.95 1.11
N VAL A 135 7.00 -13.13 -0.07
CA VAL A 135 6.12 -12.14 -0.72
C VAL A 135 4.79 -12.80 -1.05
N MET A 136 3.69 -12.22 -0.56
CA MET A 136 2.33 -12.69 -0.78
C MET A 136 1.47 -11.58 -1.35
N GLY A 137 0.59 -11.92 -2.28
CA GLY A 137 -0.46 -11.05 -2.78
C GLY A 137 -1.79 -11.77 -2.82
N GLY A 138 -2.88 -11.04 -2.64
CA GLY A 138 -4.23 -11.55 -2.76
C GLY A 138 -4.67 -11.70 -4.22
N ARG A 139 -5.97 -11.98 -4.40
CA ARG A 139 -6.57 -12.30 -5.71
C ARG A 139 -6.22 -11.34 -6.86
N LEU A 140 -6.13 -10.05 -6.61
CA LEU A 140 -5.77 -9.06 -7.63
C LEU A 140 -4.30 -8.63 -7.53
N THR A 141 -3.72 -8.72 -6.35
CA THR A 141 -2.38 -8.20 -6.07
C THR A 141 -1.28 -9.26 -6.20
N HIS A 142 -1.65 -10.53 -6.46
CA HIS A 142 -0.68 -11.61 -6.73
C HIS A 142 0.31 -11.25 -7.85
N ALA A 143 -0.15 -10.54 -8.88
CA ALA A 143 0.70 -10.11 -9.98
C ALA A 143 1.81 -9.13 -9.53
N HIS A 144 1.51 -8.24 -8.57
CA HIS A 144 2.49 -7.32 -7.99
C HIS A 144 3.47 -8.05 -7.07
N ALA A 145 2.98 -9.01 -6.30
CA ALA A 145 3.78 -9.85 -5.43
C ALA A 145 4.77 -10.72 -6.24
N ASP A 146 4.29 -11.35 -7.32
CA ASP A 146 5.13 -12.15 -8.22
C ASP A 146 6.17 -11.28 -8.93
N TYR A 147 5.78 -10.11 -9.44
CA TYR A 147 6.68 -9.13 -10.04
C TYR A 147 7.79 -8.71 -9.06
N MET A 148 7.39 -8.32 -7.83
CA MET A 148 8.34 -7.93 -6.79
C MET A 148 9.30 -9.08 -6.42
N ALA A 149 8.77 -10.29 -6.19
CA ALA A 149 9.56 -11.45 -5.85
C ALA A 149 10.54 -11.82 -6.98
N THR A 150 10.09 -11.72 -8.23
CA THR A 150 10.91 -12.01 -9.41
C THR A 150 12.12 -11.07 -9.49
N LEU A 151 11.91 -9.77 -9.32
CA LEU A 151 13.01 -8.80 -9.36
C LEU A 151 13.89 -8.85 -8.10
N LEU A 152 13.31 -9.09 -6.92
CA LEU A 152 14.10 -9.28 -5.70
C LEU A 152 15.04 -10.49 -5.80
N ARG A 153 14.62 -11.59 -6.45
CA ARG A 153 15.50 -12.76 -6.70
C ARG A 153 16.72 -12.42 -7.57
N VAL A 154 16.61 -11.44 -8.45
CA VAL A 154 17.76 -10.91 -9.19
C VAL A 154 18.70 -10.14 -8.26
N ILE A 155 18.14 -9.31 -7.38
CA ILE A 155 18.88 -8.43 -6.47
C ILE A 155 19.56 -9.22 -5.35
N ARG A 156 18.86 -10.23 -4.75
CA ARG A 156 19.32 -10.94 -3.56
C ARG A 156 18.86 -12.41 -3.53
N PRO A 157 19.54 -13.29 -2.75
CA PRO A 157 19.07 -14.65 -2.47
C PRO A 157 17.91 -14.67 -1.47
N ASP A 158 17.39 -15.87 -1.19
CA ASP A 158 16.41 -16.19 -0.15
C ASP A 158 15.11 -15.40 -0.24
N VAL A 159 14.57 -15.30 -1.46
CA VAL A 159 13.25 -14.69 -1.75
C VAL A 159 12.28 -15.77 -2.22
N THR A 160 11.16 -15.90 -1.53
CA THR A 160 10.08 -16.84 -1.84
C THR A 160 8.81 -16.09 -2.21
N TYR A 161 8.23 -16.41 -3.34
CA TYR A 161 6.87 -16.00 -3.69
C TYR A 161 5.89 -17.02 -3.12
N LEU A 162 4.96 -16.57 -2.30
CA LEU A 162 3.89 -17.40 -1.77
C LEU A 162 2.73 -17.33 -2.78
N ALA A 163 2.69 -18.33 -3.66
CA ALA A 163 1.64 -18.43 -4.66
C ALA A 163 0.26 -18.60 -4.00
N ASP A 164 -0.79 -18.29 -4.75
CA ASP A 164 -2.19 -18.26 -4.29
C ASP A 164 -2.78 -19.66 -4.01
N HIS A 165 -1.95 -20.61 -3.58
CA HIS A 165 -2.43 -21.91 -3.11
C HIS A 165 -2.74 -21.82 -1.61
N LEU A 166 -3.93 -22.29 -1.24
CA LEU A 166 -4.50 -22.20 0.11
C LEU A 166 -3.60 -22.69 1.26
N THR A 167 -2.50 -23.37 0.96
CA THR A 167 -1.61 -23.99 1.94
C THR A 167 -0.14 -23.56 1.86
N ASP A 168 0.27 -22.81 0.85
CA ASP A 168 1.70 -22.53 0.64
C ASP A 168 2.28 -21.61 1.71
N TRP A 169 1.51 -20.63 2.16
CA TRP A 169 1.97 -19.70 3.19
C TRP A 169 2.08 -20.36 4.58
N GLN A 170 1.25 -21.34 4.89
CA GLN A 170 1.36 -22.09 6.15
C GLN A 170 2.65 -22.91 6.20
N GLN A 171 3.06 -23.49 5.07
CA GLN A 171 4.33 -24.22 4.99
C GLN A 171 5.52 -23.27 5.12
N ALA A 172 5.46 -22.07 4.53
CA ALA A 172 6.50 -21.07 4.67
C ALA A 172 6.72 -20.63 6.12
N LEU A 173 5.67 -20.61 6.95
CA LEU A 173 5.77 -20.29 8.38
C LEU A 173 6.59 -21.32 9.17
N LEU A 174 6.69 -22.59 8.73
CA LEU A 174 7.49 -23.59 9.43
C LEU A 174 8.98 -23.26 9.47
N ASP A 175 9.48 -22.62 8.40
CA ASP A 175 10.89 -22.28 8.24
C ASP A 175 11.20 -20.81 8.55
N MET A 176 10.17 -20.04 8.91
CA MET A 176 10.28 -18.62 9.22
C MET A 176 10.92 -18.40 10.59
N ARG A 177 11.82 -17.44 10.68
CA ARG A 177 12.57 -17.11 11.90
C ARG A 177 12.33 -15.67 12.30
N ALA A 178 12.61 -15.37 13.56
CA ALA A 178 12.62 -13.99 14.04
C ALA A 178 13.59 -13.13 13.19
N GLY A 179 13.09 -12.00 12.73
CA GLY A 179 13.79 -11.08 11.85
C GLY A 179 13.64 -11.35 10.36
N ASP A 180 13.10 -12.49 9.92
CA ASP A 180 12.71 -12.67 8.52
C ASP A 180 11.61 -11.68 8.11
N VAL A 181 11.43 -11.44 6.83
CA VAL A 181 10.50 -10.42 6.31
C VAL A 181 9.37 -11.07 5.53
N VAL A 182 8.14 -10.62 5.78
CA VAL A 182 6.98 -10.96 4.96
C VAL A 182 6.43 -9.69 4.34
N VAL A 183 6.41 -9.63 3.01
CA VAL A 183 5.73 -8.57 2.26
C VAL A 183 4.34 -9.04 1.88
N ILE A 184 3.33 -8.28 2.28
CA ILE A 184 1.93 -8.60 2.00
C ILE A 184 1.31 -7.48 1.18
N PHE A 185 0.67 -7.85 0.07
CA PHE A 185 -0.14 -6.96 -0.75
C PHE A 185 -1.61 -7.24 -0.49
N ASP A 186 -2.29 -6.34 0.18
CA ASP A 186 -3.71 -6.50 0.50
C ASP A 186 -4.46 -5.17 0.36
N ILE A 187 -5.31 -5.09 -0.66
CA ILE A 187 -6.14 -3.93 -0.99
C ILE A 187 -7.60 -4.36 -1.06
N ARG A 188 -8.52 -3.43 -0.98
CA ARG A 188 -9.99 -3.59 -1.03
C ARG A 188 -10.50 -5.02 -1.05
N ARG A 189 -11.50 -5.34 -0.25
CA ARG A 189 -11.98 -6.70 0.03
C ARG A 189 -10.89 -7.55 0.66
N TYR A 190 -10.28 -6.97 1.69
CA TYR A 190 -9.18 -7.55 2.44
C TYR A 190 -9.36 -9.04 2.69
N GLU A 191 -8.30 -9.79 2.44
CA GLU A 191 -8.35 -11.24 2.52
C GLU A 191 -8.01 -11.74 3.91
N THR A 192 -8.83 -12.63 4.44
CA THR A 192 -8.60 -13.26 5.76
C THR A 192 -7.23 -13.92 5.83
N ASN A 193 -6.78 -14.53 4.73
CA ASN A 193 -5.46 -15.16 4.65
C ASN A 193 -4.31 -14.16 4.81
N ALA A 194 -4.42 -12.95 4.27
CA ALA A 194 -3.42 -11.89 4.44
C ALA A 194 -3.30 -11.46 5.90
N VAL A 195 -4.44 -11.33 6.59
CA VAL A 195 -4.49 -10.97 8.01
C VAL A 195 -3.90 -12.09 8.87
N HIS A 196 -4.28 -13.35 8.64
CA HIS A 196 -3.74 -14.49 9.39
C HIS A 196 -2.24 -14.67 9.17
N LEU A 197 -1.76 -14.51 7.93
CA LEU A 197 -0.32 -14.56 7.66
C LEU A 197 0.43 -13.48 8.42
N ALA A 198 -0.08 -12.23 8.40
CA ALA A 198 0.53 -11.11 9.13
C ALA A 198 0.60 -11.37 10.63
N GLU A 199 -0.51 -11.85 11.23
CA GLU A 199 -0.61 -12.17 12.66
C GLU A 199 0.37 -13.27 13.06
N LEU A 200 0.37 -14.39 12.33
CA LEU A 200 1.20 -15.56 12.68
C LEU A 200 2.68 -15.28 12.43
N ALA A 201 3.04 -14.62 11.34
CA ALA A 201 4.42 -14.23 11.05
C ALA A 201 4.97 -13.28 12.13
N ALA A 202 4.23 -12.23 12.48
CA ALA A 202 4.60 -11.32 13.56
C ALA A 202 4.68 -12.05 14.92
N GLY A 203 3.78 -13.01 15.18
CA GLY A 203 3.81 -13.86 16.39
C GLY A 203 5.06 -14.72 16.49
N GLN A 204 5.70 -15.07 15.37
CA GLN A 204 6.98 -15.78 15.32
C GLN A 204 8.20 -14.84 15.33
N GLY A 205 7.98 -13.53 15.39
CA GLY A 205 9.03 -12.51 15.40
C GLY A 205 9.52 -12.11 14.01
N ALA A 206 8.82 -12.50 12.94
CA ALA A 206 9.09 -11.98 11.61
C ALA A 206 8.55 -10.55 11.47
N GLU A 207 9.16 -9.77 10.60
CA GLU A 207 8.79 -8.38 10.34
C GLU A 207 7.85 -8.32 9.13
N VAL A 208 6.71 -7.67 9.28
CA VAL A 208 5.70 -7.56 8.22
C VAL A 208 5.78 -6.18 7.57
N ILE A 209 5.92 -6.17 6.23
CA ILE A 209 5.77 -5.00 5.37
C ILE A 209 4.44 -5.13 4.65
N LEU A 210 3.54 -4.18 4.83
CA LEU A 210 2.23 -4.18 4.21
C LEU A 210 2.15 -3.11 3.11
N ILE A 211 1.87 -3.52 1.88
CA ILE A 211 1.50 -2.64 0.77
C ILE A 211 0.00 -2.74 0.61
N THR A 212 -0.71 -1.66 0.85
CA THR A 212 -2.17 -1.65 0.97
C THR A 212 -2.78 -0.40 0.36
N ASP A 213 -4.09 -0.26 0.45
CA ASP A 213 -4.77 0.98 0.09
C ASP A 213 -4.85 1.97 1.27
N ARG A 214 -5.42 3.15 1.01
CA ARG A 214 -5.54 4.24 2.00
C ARG A 214 -6.39 3.89 3.23
N TRP A 215 -7.27 2.88 3.14
CA TRP A 215 -8.12 2.49 4.27
C TRP A 215 -7.43 1.49 5.20
N LEU A 216 -6.25 1.03 4.83
CA LEU A 216 -5.40 0.08 5.55
C LEU A 216 -6.10 -1.26 5.82
N SER A 217 -5.59 -2.32 5.20
CA SER A 217 -5.99 -3.69 5.55
C SER A 217 -5.86 -3.93 7.06
N PRO A 218 -6.72 -4.76 7.67
CA PRO A 218 -6.57 -5.19 9.06
C PRO A 218 -5.21 -5.80 9.39
N ALA A 219 -4.49 -6.32 8.39
CA ALA A 219 -3.11 -6.79 8.53
C ALA A 219 -2.13 -5.69 9.02
N ALA A 220 -2.50 -4.41 8.89
CA ALA A 220 -1.72 -3.28 9.39
C ALA A 220 -1.51 -3.31 10.92
N ALA A 221 -2.37 -3.99 11.66
CA ALA A 221 -2.20 -4.18 13.11
C ALA A 221 -0.93 -4.97 13.46
N HIS A 222 -0.41 -5.76 12.52
CA HIS A 222 0.76 -6.62 12.68
C HIS A 222 1.95 -6.15 11.82
N ALA A 223 1.78 -5.08 11.04
CA ALA A 223 2.81 -4.58 10.15
C ALA A 223 3.82 -3.69 10.88
N ARG A 224 5.10 -3.92 10.62
CA ARG A 224 6.20 -3.03 11.04
C ARG A 224 6.21 -1.75 10.21
N HIS A 225 5.98 -1.88 8.92
CA HIS A 225 5.86 -0.78 7.97
C HIS A 225 4.61 -0.98 7.12
N SER A 226 3.82 0.07 6.98
CA SER A 226 2.66 0.11 6.09
C SER A 226 2.85 1.18 5.03
N LEU A 227 2.67 0.77 3.77
CA LEU A 227 2.82 1.63 2.59
C LEU A 227 1.45 1.80 1.91
N PRO A 228 0.64 2.76 2.38
CA PRO A 228 -0.69 2.99 1.84
C PRO A 228 -0.64 3.67 0.47
N CYS A 229 -1.37 3.11 -0.49
CA CYS A 229 -1.48 3.57 -1.87
C CYS A 229 -2.87 4.11 -2.18
N ARG A 230 -2.95 5.13 -3.04
CA ARG A 230 -4.21 5.60 -3.62
C ARG A 230 -4.51 4.79 -4.85
N ILE A 231 -5.67 4.12 -4.85
CA ILE A 231 -6.07 3.21 -5.93
C ILE A 231 -7.38 3.63 -6.60
N GLU A 232 -8.11 4.59 -6.03
CA GLU A 232 -9.46 4.95 -6.44
C GLU A 232 -9.47 5.58 -7.84
N MET A 233 -10.37 5.08 -8.67
CA MET A 233 -10.65 5.62 -10.00
C MET A 233 -12.12 6.01 -10.12
N PRO A 234 -12.47 7.02 -10.92
CA PRO A 234 -13.85 7.32 -11.26
C PRO A 234 -14.39 6.31 -12.30
N ALA A 235 -14.14 5.03 -12.06
CA ALA A 235 -14.48 3.91 -12.93
C ALA A 235 -14.88 2.69 -12.07
N THR A 236 -15.32 1.61 -12.72
CA THR A 236 -15.73 0.38 -12.03
C THR A 236 -14.59 -0.30 -11.26
N TRP A 237 -13.36 -0.19 -11.79
CA TRP A 237 -12.18 -0.84 -11.20
C TRP A 237 -11.21 0.19 -10.65
N ASP A 238 -10.65 -0.11 -9.48
CA ASP A 238 -9.51 0.63 -8.95
C ASP A 238 -8.26 0.41 -9.82
N SER A 239 -7.34 1.37 -9.80
CA SER A 239 -6.05 1.23 -10.49
C SER A 239 -4.96 0.81 -9.50
N THR A 240 -4.26 -0.26 -9.83
CA THR A 240 -3.10 -0.72 -9.05
C THR A 240 -1.77 -0.14 -9.55
N ALA A 241 -1.80 0.81 -10.49
CA ALA A 241 -0.59 1.44 -11.02
C ALA A 241 0.28 2.08 -9.93
N THR A 242 -0.33 2.63 -8.90
CA THR A 242 0.36 3.24 -7.76
C THR A 242 1.14 2.21 -6.94
N LEU A 243 0.59 1.00 -6.78
CA LEU A 243 1.30 -0.10 -6.13
C LEU A 243 2.58 -0.45 -6.89
N MET A 244 2.48 -0.50 -8.24
CA MET A 244 3.64 -0.78 -9.09
C MET A 244 4.73 0.27 -8.93
N VAL A 245 4.37 1.56 -8.89
CA VAL A 245 5.33 2.65 -8.63
C VAL A 245 6.03 2.48 -7.29
N VAL A 246 5.28 2.13 -6.24
CA VAL A 246 5.85 1.90 -4.90
C VAL A 246 6.79 0.69 -4.91
N VAL A 247 6.41 -0.40 -5.58
CA VAL A 247 7.25 -1.61 -5.73
C VAL A 247 8.56 -1.28 -6.45
N GLU A 248 8.48 -0.61 -7.60
CA GLU A 248 9.68 -0.27 -8.39
C GLU A 248 10.61 0.69 -7.63
N ALA A 249 10.04 1.66 -6.92
CA ALA A 249 10.80 2.57 -6.07
C ALA A 249 11.49 1.83 -4.90
N LEU A 250 10.80 0.86 -4.26
CA LEU A 250 11.41 0.01 -3.23
C LEU A 250 12.55 -0.83 -3.79
N LEU A 251 12.35 -1.47 -4.94
CA LEU A 251 13.37 -2.28 -5.60
C LEU A 251 14.60 -1.44 -5.95
N ALA A 252 14.39 -0.23 -6.50
CA ALA A 252 15.48 0.70 -6.78
C ALA A 252 16.26 1.10 -5.51
N GLN A 253 15.56 1.35 -4.42
CA GLN A 253 16.18 1.67 -3.14
C GLN A 253 16.94 0.47 -2.55
N VAL A 254 16.39 -0.75 -2.62
CA VAL A 254 17.09 -1.99 -2.21
C VAL A 254 18.37 -2.19 -3.03
N GLN A 255 18.30 -1.98 -4.34
CA GLN A 255 19.47 -2.02 -5.23
C GLN A 255 20.55 -1.03 -4.80
N GLY A 256 20.14 0.20 -4.43
CA GLY A 256 21.05 1.23 -3.94
C GLY A 256 21.77 0.86 -2.63
N HIS A 257 21.20 -0.03 -1.81
CA HIS A 257 21.83 -0.56 -0.60
C HIS A 257 22.83 -1.68 -0.87
N LEU A 258 22.78 -2.34 -2.03
CA LEU A 258 23.54 -3.57 -2.36
C LEU A 258 24.26 -3.48 -3.72
N PRO A 259 24.92 -2.36 -4.09
CA PRO A 259 25.35 -2.13 -5.47
C PRO A 259 26.33 -3.22 -5.98
N ASP A 260 27.32 -3.60 -5.18
CA ASP A 260 28.33 -4.60 -5.59
C ASP A 260 27.73 -6.00 -5.70
N GLN A 261 26.89 -6.39 -4.74
CA GLN A 261 26.21 -7.68 -4.74
C GLN A 261 25.27 -7.83 -5.93
N VAL A 262 24.53 -6.78 -6.25
CA VAL A 262 23.63 -6.76 -7.40
C VAL A 262 24.40 -6.90 -8.70
N GLN A 263 25.51 -6.17 -8.85
CA GLN A 263 26.34 -6.25 -10.06
C GLN A 263 26.92 -7.66 -10.25
N GLU A 264 27.39 -8.29 -9.20
CA GLU A 264 27.91 -9.66 -9.26
C GLU A 264 26.80 -10.66 -9.66
N ARG A 265 25.61 -10.55 -9.04
CA ARG A 265 24.47 -11.42 -9.37
C ARG A 265 23.97 -11.24 -10.80
N LEU A 266 23.94 -10.01 -11.30
CA LEU A 266 23.59 -9.71 -12.69
C LEU A 266 24.58 -10.36 -13.67
N ASN A 267 25.89 -10.26 -13.39
CA ASN A 267 26.92 -10.89 -14.23
C ASN A 267 26.75 -12.42 -14.24
N GLN A 268 26.52 -13.03 -13.08
CA GLN A 268 26.27 -14.48 -12.98
C GLN A 268 24.99 -14.90 -13.73
N LEU A 269 23.92 -14.09 -13.68
CA LEU A 269 22.68 -14.35 -14.36
C LEU A 269 22.84 -14.25 -15.89
N GLU A 270 23.58 -13.26 -16.39
CA GLU A 270 23.91 -13.11 -17.81
C GLU A 270 24.70 -14.30 -18.34
N ASP A 271 25.66 -14.83 -17.57
CA ASP A 271 26.40 -16.04 -17.92
C ASP A 271 25.46 -17.27 -18.03
N ILE A 272 24.51 -17.39 -17.11
CA ILE A 272 23.49 -18.45 -17.14
C ILE A 272 22.62 -18.30 -18.40
N PHE A 273 22.13 -17.10 -18.69
CA PHE A 273 21.32 -16.83 -19.89
C PHE A 273 22.07 -17.13 -21.17
N ALA A 274 23.34 -16.75 -21.26
CA ALA A 274 24.20 -17.09 -22.42
C ALA A 274 24.33 -18.60 -22.62
N ARG A 275 24.58 -19.36 -21.54
CA ARG A 275 24.72 -20.83 -21.58
C ARG A 275 23.40 -21.55 -21.87
N THR A 276 22.27 -21.04 -21.38
CA THR A 276 20.94 -21.63 -21.58
C THR A 276 20.26 -21.16 -22.86
N ARG A 277 20.85 -20.15 -23.55
CA ARG A 277 20.30 -19.54 -24.79
C ARG A 277 18.86 -19.07 -24.65
N VAL A 278 18.50 -18.55 -23.49
CA VAL A 278 17.14 -18.04 -23.20
C VAL A 278 16.78 -16.89 -24.14
N PHE A 279 17.76 -16.01 -24.40
CA PHE A 279 17.58 -14.93 -25.37
C PHE A 279 18.30 -15.30 -26.68
N GLY A 280 17.58 -15.25 -27.81
CA GLY A 280 18.19 -15.42 -29.12
C GLY A 280 19.26 -14.36 -29.36
N ALA A 281 20.37 -14.73 -29.99
CA ALA A 281 21.37 -13.74 -30.39
C ALA A 281 20.67 -12.62 -31.22
N PRO A 282 21.01 -11.33 -30.99
CA PRO A 282 20.50 -10.26 -31.84
C PRO A 282 20.87 -10.59 -33.28
N ARG A 283 19.86 -10.71 -34.15
CA ARG A 283 20.12 -10.83 -35.61
C ARG A 283 20.80 -9.53 -36.01
N MET A 284 22.10 -9.53 -36.07
CA MET A 284 22.86 -8.51 -36.78
C MET A 284 22.33 -8.52 -38.21
N GLY A 285 21.49 -7.54 -38.52
CA GLY A 285 20.96 -7.38 -39.88
C GLY A 285 22.10 -7.32 -40.84
N GLY A 286 22.31 -8.39 -41.62
CA GLY A 286 23.16 -8.35 -42.81
C GLY A 286 22.59 -7.30 -43.75
N ARG A 287 23.31 -6.21 -43.92
CA ARG A 287 23.14 -5.33 -45.06
C ARG A 287 23.59 -6.15 -46.29
N GLY A 288 22.64 -6.61 -47.06
CA GLY A 288 22.84 -7.00 -48.43
C GLY A 288 22.50 -5.82 -49.36
#